data_fe3c7ebf09de45c10344c3448e5c6417
#
_entry.id   fe3c7ebf09de45c10344c3448e5c6417
#
_cell.length_a   1.000
_cell.length_b   1.000
_cell.length_c   1.000
_cell.angle_alpha   90.00
_cell.angle_beta   90.00
_cell.angle_gamma   90.00
#
_symmetry.space_group_name_H-M   'P 1'
#
loop_
_entity.id
_entity.type
_entity.pdbx_description
1 polymer ?
#
loop_
_entity_poly.entity_id
_entity_poly.type
_entity_poly.pdbx_seq_one_letter_code
_entity_poly.pdbx_strand_id
1 'polypeptide(L)'
;MKKIIDQKRTTLLFNIVVPVFNSEKYIERCLNSIVKQSYKKFQVQVVDDCSSDSSYEIAYSICEQNKNFKLFRNNRRIGALNNIFNLLHTKVKEPSKTIDVIIDGDDYLYSSDVLNVIEEKYFKTNCLITYGSHVSSKGVQGKKYPRFIREFNLFRKYFW
;
A
#
# COMPACT_ATOMS: atom_id res chain seq x y z
N MET A 1 -24.34 32.76 12.55
CA MET A 1 -23.83 32.31 11.22
C MET A 1 -22.44 31.72 11.40
N LYS A 2 -22.30 30.36 11.45
CA LYS A 2 -20.98 29.70 11.45
C LYS A 2 -20.45 29.76 10.03
N LYS A 3 -19.34 30.48 9.81
CA LYS A 3 -18.57 30.39 8.58
C LYS A 3 -18.13 28.94 8.41
N ILE A 4 -18.71 28.22 7.45
CA ILE A 4 -18.16 26.97 6.94
C ILE A 4 -16.87 27.38 6.24
N ILE A 5 -15.75 27.18 6.91
CA ILE A 5 -14.44 27.26 6.29
C ILE A 5 -14.37 26.05 5.38
N ASP A 6 -14.53 26.29 4.09
CA ASP A 6 -14.28 25.35 3.02
C ASP A 6 -12.76 25.05 3.01
N GLN A 7 -12.32 24.17 3.92
CA GLN A 7 -10.95 23.67 3.91
C GLN A 7 -10.84 22.81 2.66
N LYS A 8 -10.24 23.40 1.61
CA LYS A 8 -9.89 22.74 0.38
C LYS A 8 -9.25 21.40 0.71
N ARG A 9 -10.03 20.32 0.56
CA ARG A 9 -9.67 18.95 0.95
C ARG A 9 -8.35 18.59 0.25
N THR A 10 -7.25 18.56 0.99
CA THR A 10 -5.93 18.24 0.43
C THR A 10 -5.92 16.77 0.09
N THR A 11 -5.86 16.44 -1.19
CA THR A 11 -5.82 15.05 -1.68
C THR A 11 -4.52 14.39 -1.25
N LEU A 12 -4.59 13.25 -0.60
CA LEU A 12 -3.43 12.48 -0.14
C LEU A 12 -2.74 11.75 -1.31
N LEU A 13 -1.43 11.60 -1.23
CA LEU A 13 -0.67 10.72 -2.11
C LEU A 13 -0.51 9.37 -1.44
N PHE A 14 -0.86 8.28 -2.12
CA PHE A 14 -0.52 6.94 -1.64
C PHE A 14 0.80 6.48 -2.27
N ASN A 15 1.75 6.08 -1.43
CA ASN A 15 2.97 5.41 -1.83
C ASN A 15 2.79 3.92 -1.53
N ILE A 16 2.54 3.11 -2.56
CA ILE A 16 2.25 1.69 -2.42
C ILE A 16 3.54 0.91 -2.64
N VAL A 17 3.94 0.13 -1.65
CA VAL A 17 5.14 -0.71 -1.67
C VAL A 17 4.72 -2.18 -1.77
N VAL A 18 5.25 -2.88 -2.79
CA VAL A 18 4.95 -4.27 -3.07
C VAL A 18 6.24 -5.09 -3.10
N PRO A 19 6.63 -5.73 -1.98
CA PRO A 19 7.72 -6.70 -2.00
C PRO A 19 7.26 -7.99 -2.67
N VAL A 20 8.11 -8.55 -3.55
CA VAL A 20 7.83 -9.73 -4.36
C VAL A 20 8.95 -10.75 -4.18
N PHE A 21 8.61 -12.00 -3.91
CA PHE A 21 9.53 -13.12 -3.97
C PHE A 21 8.79 -14.41 -4.31
N ASN A 22 9.10 -15.02 -5.46
CA ASN A 22 8.50 -16.26 -5.95
C ASN A 22 6.95 -16.26 -5.87
N SER A 23 6.33 -15.23 -6.44
CA SER A 23 4.90 -14.97 -6.40
C SER A 23 4.23 -15.04 -7.78
N GLU A 24 4.77 -15.80 -8.74
CA GLU A 24 4.30 -15.85 -10.13
C GLU A 24 2.78 -16.12 -10.26
N LYS A 25 2.22 -16.91 -9.32
CA LYS A 25 0.78 -17.26 -9.32
C LYS A 25 -0.13 -16.12 -8.86
N TYR A 26 0.42 -15.09 -8.23
CA TYR A 26 -0.36 -14.08 -7.52
C TYR A 26 -0.06 -12.64 -7.95
N ILE A 27 1.18 -12.36 -8.37
CA ILE A 27 1.66 -10.99 -8.61
C ILE A 27 0.85 -10.26 -9.68
N GLU A 28 0.38 -10.94 -10.73
CA GLU A 28 -0.48 -10.34 -11.74
C GLU A 28 -1.78 -9.83 -11.12
N ARG A 29 -2.42 -10.64 -10.28
CA ARG A 29 -3.66 -10.26 -9.58
C ARG A 29 -3.41 -9.12 -8.60
N CYS A 30 -2.30 -9.16 -7.86
CA CYS A 30 -1.88 -8.13 -6.93
C CYS A 30 -1.80 -6.78 -7.65
N LEU A 31 -0.95 -6.66 -8.67
CA LEU A 31 -0.71 -5.41 -9.38
C LEU A 31 -1.95 -4.91 -10.14
N ASN A 32 -2.70 -5.80 -10.78
CA ASN A 32 -3.95 -5.44 -11.44
C ASN A 32 -5.01 -4.92 -10.47
N SER A 33 -5.03 -5.37 -9.21
CA SER A 33 -5.94 -4.83 -8.20
C SER A 33 -5.62 -3.37 -7.84
N ILE A 34 -4.33 -2.99 -7.92
CA ILE A 34 -3.87 -1.62 -7.70
C ILE A 34 -4.18 -0.75 -8.93
N VAL A 35 -3.91 -1.24 -10.14
CA VAL A 35 -4.25 -0.54 -11.41
C VAL A 35 -5.73 -0.18 -11.46
N LYS A 36 -6.60 -1.08 -10.99
CA LYS A 36 -8.07 -0.91 -10.99
C LYS A 36 -8.59 0.08 -9.95
N GLN A 37 -7.75 0.63 -9.07
CA GLN A 37 -8.22 1.59 -8.08
C GLN A 37 -8.82 2.85 -8.75
N SER A 38 -9.97 3.29 -8.25
CA SER A 38 -10.64 4.51 -8.71
C SER A 38 -9.93 5.78 -8.25
N TYR A 39 -9.28 5.74 -7.09
CA TYR A 39 -8.39 6.80 -6.62
C TYR A 39 -7.14 6.86 -7.49
N LYS A 40 -6.77 8.05 -8.00
CA LYS A 40 -5.70 8.17 -9.00
C LYS A 40 -4.40 8.81 -8.51
N LYS A 41 -4.39 9.38 -7.29
CA LYS A 41 -3.19 10.01 -6.74
C LYS A 41 -2.37 9.00 -5.94
N PHE A 42 -1.72 8.07 -6.63
CA PHE A 42 -0.82 7.08 -6.04
C PHE A 42 0.40 6.82 -6.91
N GLN A 43 1.45 6.34 -6.30
CA GLN A 43 2.64 5.74 -6.94
C GLN A 43 2.86 4.34 -6.39
N VAL A 44 3.44 3.46 -7.18
CA VAL A 44 3.69 2.06 -6.79
C VAL A 44 5.18 1.77 -6.96
N GLN A 45 5.76 1.18 -5.93
CA GLN A 45 7.14 0.69 -5.91
C GLN A 45 7.11 -0.82 -5.71
N VAL A 46 7.36 -1.55 -6.78
CA VAL A 46 7.47 -3.02 -6.77
C VAL A 46 8.94 -3.38 -6.64
N VAL A 47 9.27 -4.30 -5.74
CA VAL A 47 10.64 -4.81 -5.61
C VAL A 47 10.66 -6.32 -5.65
N ASP A 48 11.28 -6.86 -6.68
CA ASP A 48 11.57 -8.28 -6.81
C ASP A 48 12.82 -8.63 -5.99
N ASP A 49 12.66 -9.50 -5.01
CA ASP A 49 13.72 -9.90 -4.08
C ASP A 49 14.53 -11.09 -4.61
N CYS A 50 14.99 -11.01 -5.87
CA CYS A 50 15.74 -12.05 -6.55
C CYS A 50 14.91 -13.33 -6.75
N SER A 51 13.70 -13.21 -7.30
CA SER A 51 12.85 -14.36 -7.64
C SER A 51 13.50 -15.27 -8.68
N SER A 52 13.24 -16.56 -8.56
CA SER A 52 13.70 -17.61 -9.48
C SER A 52 12.59 -18.13 -10.40
N ASP A 53 11.35 -17.70 -10.18
CA ASP A 53 10.18 -17.97 -11.02
C ASP A 53 9.87 -16.79 -11.95
N SER A 54 8.73 -16.80 -12.63
CA SER A 54 8.32 -15.75 -13.58
C SER A 54 7.78 -14.46 -12.93
N SER A 55 7.95 -14.27 -11.61
CA SER A 55 7.43 -13.11 -10.89
C SER A 55 7.91 -11.79 -11.46
N TYR A 56 9.22 -11.70 -11.76
CA TYR A 56 9.82 -10.47 -12.26
C TYR A 56 9.27 -10.11 -13.65
N GLU A 57 9.20 -11.06 -14.56
CA GLU A 57 8.74 -10.86 -15.94
C GLU A 57 7.28 -10.42 -15.99
N ILE A 58 6.44 -11.01 -15.13
CA ILE A 58 5.03 -10.64 -15.00
C ILE A 58 4.92 -9.21 -14.43
N ALA A 59 5.65 -8.91 -13.36
CA ALA A 59 5.66 -7.57 -12.77
C ALA A 59 6.17 -6.52 -13.76
N TYR A 60 7.21 -6.83 -14.53
CA TYR A 60 7.80 -5.95 -15.54
C TYR A 60 6.78 -5.56 -16.60
N SER A 61 6.05 -6.53 -17.15
CA SER A 61 5.05 -6.26 -18.19
C SER A 61 3.93 -5.31 -17.72
N ILE A 62 3.54 -5.38 -16.45
CA ILE A 62 2.50 -4.51 -15.89
C ILE A 62 3.07 -3.13 -15.56
N CYS A 63 4.26 -3.08 -14.97
CA CYS A 63 4.89 -1.82 -14.58
C CYS A 63 5.22 -0.93 -15.78
N GLU A 64 5.68 -1.50 -16.91
CA GLU A 64 5.95 -0.73 -18.14
C GLU A 64 4.70 -0.03 -18.70
N GLN A 65 3.53 -0.63 -18.54
CA GLN A 65 2.29 -0.08 -19.04
C GLN A 65 1.70 1.01 -18.13
N ASN A 66 2.25 1.21 -16.92
CA ASN A 66 1.69 2.10 -15.92
C ASN A 66 2.73 3.12 -15.41
N LYS A 67 2.62 4.38 -15.83
CA LYS A 67 3.60 5.47 -15.56
C LYS A 67 3.86 5.76 -14.08
N ASN A 68 2.94 5.40 -13.21
CA ASN A 68 3.05 5.58 -11.76
C ASN A 68 3.59 4.33 -11.04
N PHE A 69 4.01 3.31 -11.78
CA PHE A 69 4.67 2.11 -11.26
C PHE A 69 6.18 2.18 -11.52
N LYS A 70 6.96 1.71 -10.55
CA LYS A 70 8.40 1.50 -10.67
C LYS A 70 8.73 0.10 -10.21
N LEU A 71 9.52 -0.62 -11.00
CA LEU A 71 10.01 -1.94 -10.65
C LEU A 71 11.50 -1.87 -10.34
N PHE A 72 11.88 -2.50 -9.24
CA PHE A 72 13.25 -2.71 -8.81
C PHE A 72 13.52 -4.22 -8.75
N ARG A 73 14.76 -4.63 -8.93
CA ARG A 73 15.19 -6.02 -8.76
C ARG A 73 16.45 -6.07 -7.90
N ASN A 74 16.46 -6.91 -6.89
CA ASN A 74 17.65 -7.16 -6.10
C ASN A 74 18.55 -8.21 -6.77
N ASN A 75 19.87 -8.03 -6.63
CA ASN A 75 20.85 -9.01 -7.11
C ASN A 75 20.98 -10.23 -6.19
N ARG A 76 20.45 -10.14 -4.97
CA ARG A 76 20.38 -11.21 -3.97
C ARG A 76 19.16 -11.00 -3.09
N ARG A 77 18.67 -12.06 -2.49
CA ARG A 77 17.57 -12.00 -1.55
C ARG A 77 17.99 -11.26 -0.27
N ILE A 78 17.24 -10.23 0.12
CA ILE A 78 17.46 -9.45 1.36
C ILE A 78 16.27 -9.49 2.31
N GLY A 79 15.13 -10.04 1.89
CA GLY A 79 13.91 -10.21 2.67
C GLY A 79 12.94 -9.03 2.57
N ALA A 80 11.65 -9.33 2.73
CA ALA A 80 10.56 -8.36 2.55
C ALA A 80 10.73 -7.14 3.45
N LEU A 81 11.08 -7.32 4.73
CA LEU A 81 11.22 -6.21 5.68
C LEU A 81 12.31 -5.21 5.24
N ASN A 82 13.47 -5.69 4.78
CA ASN A 82 14.54 -4.82 4.29
C ASN A 82 14.11 -4.08 3.01
N ASN A 83 13.40 -4.75 2.12
CA ASN A 83 12.86 -4.15 0.91
C ASN A 83 11.88 -3.02 1.24
N ILE A 84 10.93 -3.27 2.14
CA ILE A 84 9.97 -2.27 2.60
C ILE A 84 10.70 -1.09 3.24
N PHE A 85 11.63 -1.35 4.17
CA PHE A 85 12.40 -0.31 4.84
C PHE A 85 13.14 0.58 3.83
N ASN A 86 13.85 -0.02 2.88
CA ASN A 86 14.61 0.72 1.86
C ASN A 86 13.69 1.60 0.99
N LEU A 87 12.52 1.10 0.59
CA LEU A 87 11.60 1.83 -0.26
C LEU A 87 10.86 2.95 0.48
N LEU A 88 10.52 2.76 1.74
CA LEU A 88 9.89 3.79 2.58
C LEU A 88 10.84 4.96 2.86
N HIS A 89 12.15 4.71 2.89
CA HIS A 89 13.18 5.73 3.10
C HIS A 89 13.60 6.43 1.79
N THR A 90 13.07 6.02 0.63
CA THR A 90 13.25 6.82 -0.59
C THR A 90 12.52 8.15 -0.44
N LYS A 91 13.18 9.24 -0.86
CA LYS A 91 12.64 10.61 -0.71
C LYS A 91 11.28 10.76 -1.42
N VAL A 92 10.23 10.83 -0.65
CA VAL A 92 8.89 11.19 -1.12
C VAL A 92 8.81 12.71 -1.21
N LYS A 93 8.24 13.26 -2.30
CA LYS A 93 8.21 14.71 -2.55
C LYS A 93 7.43 15.51 -1.51
N GLU A 94 6.36 14.93 -0.93
CA GLU A 94 5.51 15.57 0.08
C GLU A 94 5.21 14.62 1.24
N PRO A 95 6.16 14.36 2.16
CA PRO A 95 5.98 13.36 3.24
C PRO A 95 4.74 13.63 4.10
N SER A 96 4.43 14.89 4.39
CA SER A 96 3.30 15.29 5.24
C SER A 96 1.92 15.00 4.63
N LYS A 97 1.86 14.68 3.33
CA LYS A 97 0.63 14.38 2.58
C LYS A 97 0.65 12.99 1.97
N THR A 98 1.64 12.18 2.34
CA THR A 98 1.81 10.83 1.80
C THR A 98 1.42 9.79 2.83
N ILE A 99 0.70 8.77 2.38
CA ILE A 99 0.37 7.57 3.15
C ILE A 99 1.08 6.41 2.49
N ASP A 100 1.94 5.74 3.25
CA ASP A 100 2.57 4.51 2.81
C ASP A 100 1.61 3.33 2.98
N VAL A 101 1.45 2.53 1.94
CA VAL A 101 0.62 1.33 1.91
C VAL A 101 1.51 0.15 1.54
N ILE A 102 1.51 -0.87 2.37
CA ILE A 102 2.26 -2.11 2.13
C ILE A 102 1.27 -3.18 1.69
N ILE A 103 1.55 -3.84 0.56
CA ILE A 103 0.76 -4.94 0.02
C ILE A 103 1.75 -6.05 -0.36
N ASP A 104 1.64 -7.22 0.25
CA ASP A 104 2.48 -8.35 -0.13
C ASP A 104 2.14 -8.84 -1.54
N GLY A 105 3.13 -9.32 -2.29
CA GLY A 105 2.98 -9.69 -3.70
C GLY A 105 2.03 -10.87 -3.96
N ASP A 106 1.63 -11.59 -2.93
CA ASP A 106 0.62 -12.66 -2.96
C ASP A 106 -0.77 -12.22 -2.47
N ASP A 107 -0.89 -10.96 -1.98
CA ASP A 107 -2.15 -10.34 -1.61
C ASP A 107 -2.71 -9.44 -2.73
N TYR A 108 -3.94 -8.96 -2.57
CA TYR A 108 -4.57 -8.01 -3.50
C TYR A 108 -5.63 -7.15 -2.81
N LEU A 109 -5.88 -5.97 -3.36
CA LEU A 109 -6.95 -5.09 -2.90
C LEU A 109 -8.31 -5.65 -3.33
N TYR A 110 -9.22 -5.82 -2.37
CA TYR A 110 -10.50 -6.50 -2.55
C TYR A 110 -11.43 -5.82 -3.56
N SER A 111 -11.43 -4.49 -3.61
CA SER A 111 -12.30 -3.70 -4.49
C SER A 111 -11.56 -2.50 -5.08
N SER A 112 -12.15 -1.85 -6.06
CA SER A 112 -11.59 -0.68 -6.74
C SER A 112 -11.65 0.62 -5.94
N ASP A 113 -12.29 0.64 -4.79
CA ASP A 113 -12.49 1.82 -3.94
C ASP A 113 -11.69 1.81 -2.63
N VAL A 114 -10.84 0.80 -2.42
CA VAL A 114 -10.07 0.63 -1.17
C VAL A 114 -9.29 1.89 -0.81
N LEU A 115 -8.60 2.50 -1.77
CA LEU A 115 -7.82 3.72 -1.50
C LEU A 115 -8.71 4.92 -1.13
N ASN A 116 -9.92 5.02 -1.70
CA ASN A 116 -10.89 6.05 -1.30
C ASN A 116 -11.36 5.85 0.15
N VAL A 117 -11.63 4.59 0.53
CA VAL A 117 -12.03 4.25 1.91
C VAL A 117 -10.91 4.58 2.90
N ILE A 118 -9.66 4.29 2.56
CA ILE A 118 -8.51 4.64 3.38
C ILE A 118 -8.38 6.17 3.49
N GLU A 119 -8.44 6.91 2.38
CA GLU A 119 -8.38 8.38 2.39
C GLU A 119 -9.45 8.98 3.31
N GLU A 120 -10.70 8.54 3.14
CA GLU A 120 -11.81 9.00 3.98
C GLU A 120 -11.56 8.72 5.47
N LYS A 121 -10.99 7.54 5.78
CA LYS A 121 -10.65 7.18 7.16
C LYS A 121 -9.63 8.11 7.77
N TYR A 122 -8.56 8.44 7.05
CA TYR A 122 -7.53 9.38 7.52
C TYR A 122 -8.13 10.77 7.77
N PHE A 123 -8.99 11.27 6.89
CA PHE A 123 -9.64 12.56 7.10
C PHE A 123 -10.61 12.58 8.29
N LYS A 124 -11.37 11.51 8.52
CA LYS A 124 -12.39 11.46 9.57
C LYS A 124 -11.81 11.21 10.97
N THR A 125 -10.72 10.48 11.09
CA THR A 125 -10.26 9.97 12.39
C THR A 125 -8.92 10.52 12.84
N ASN A 126 -8.23 11.29 12.00
CA ASN A 126 -6.88 11.79 12.31
C ASN A 126 -5.93 10.68 12.83
N CYS A 127 -6.11 9.46 12.33
CA CYS A 127 -5.27 8.31 12.67
C CYS A 127 -3.91 8.41 11.98
N LEU A 128 -2.88 7.84 12.59
CA LEU A 128 -1.53 7.77 12.03
C LEU A 128 -1.30 6.47 11.25
N ILE A 129 -1.95 5.38 11.67
CA ILE A 129 -1.80 4.05 11.09
C ILE A 129 -3.19 3.44 10.92
N THR A 130 -3.40 2.80 9.78
CA THR A 130 -4.55 1.92 9.54
C THR A 130 -4.05 0.57 9.08
N TYR A 131 -4.83 -0.46 9.36
CA TYR A 131 -4.61 -1.80 8.82
C TYR A 131 -5.94 -2.37 8.35
N GLY A 132 -5.88 -3.17 7.29
CA GLY A 132 -7.02 -3.86 6.73
C GLY A 132 -7.33 -5.17 7.46
N SER A 133 -8.55 -5.66 7.29
CA SER A 133 -8.87 -7.07 7.49
C SER A 133 -8.71 -7.81 6.16
N HIS A 134 -8.38 -9.09 6.21
CA HIS A 134 -8.25 -9.92 5.02
C HIS A 134 -9.40 -10.93 4.93
N VAL A 135 -9.68 -11.36 3.72
CA VAL A 135 -10.53 -12.54 3.45
C VAL A 135 -9.65 -13.54 2.71
N SER A 136 -9.52 -14.75 3.26
CA SER A 136 -8.75 -15.79 2.59
C SER A 136 -9.45 -16.32 1.34
N SER A 137 -8.73 -17.01 0.46
CA SER A 137 -9.29 -17.67 -0.72
C SER A 137 -10.41 -18.67 -0.41
N LYS A 138 -10.47 -19.14 0.85
CA LYS A 138 -11.54 -20.02 1.38
C LYS A 138 -12.71 -19.23 1.99
N GLY A 139 -12.78 -17.92 1.82
CA GLY A 139 -13.84 -17.06 2.37
C GLY A 139 -13.75 -16.83 3.88
N VAL A 140 -12.67 -17.28 4.54
CA VAL A 140 -12.48 -17.05 5.98
C VAL A 140 -12.05 -15.59 6.20
N GLN A 141 -12.89 -14.84 6.91
CA GLN A 141 -12.58 -13.47 7.28
C GLN A 141 -11.51 -13.45 8.37
N GLY A 142 -10.47 -12.66 8.18
CA GLY A 142 -9.42 -12.45 9.18
C GLY A 142 -9.98 -11.88 10.48
N LYS A 143 -9.24 -12.10 11.57
CA LYS A 143 -9.64 -11.61 12.89
C LYS A 143 -9.80 -10.09 12.89
N LYS A 144 -10.93 -9.59 13.37
CA LYS A 144 -11.08 -8.16 13.70
C LYS A 144 -10.18 -7.88 14.90
N TYR A 145 -9.29 -6.91 14.77
CA TYR A 145 -8.45 -6.51 15.91
C TYR A 145 -9.31 -6.00 17.08
N PRO A 146 -8.92 -6.30 18.32
CA PRO A 146 -9.67 -5.89 19.50
C PRO A 146 -9.92 -4.38 19.56
N ARG A 147 -11.08 -3.98 20.10
CA ARG A 147 -11.51 -2.57 20.17
C ARG A 147 -10.52 -1.66 20.90
N PHE A 148 -9.80 -2.20 21.89
CA PHE A 148 -8.81 -1.44 22.66
C PHE A 148 -7.61 -0.94 21.85
N ILE A 149 -7.20 -1.65 20.77
CA ILE A 149 -6.16 -1.17 19.86
C ILE A 149 -6.63 0.05 19.06
N ARG A 150 -7.94 0.21 18.85
CA ARG A 150 -8.53 1.38 18.18
C ARG A 150 -8.55 2.64 19.06
N GLU A 151 -8.55 2.48 20.35
CA GLU A 151 -8.73 3.58 21.34
C GLU A 151 -7.40 4.08 21.90
N PHE A 152 -6.30 3.34 21.75
CA PHE A 152 -4.98 3.78 22.20
C PHE A 152 -4.41 4.86 21.27
N ASN A 153 -4.68 6.12 21.59
CA ASN A 153 -3.96 7.30 21.09
C ASN A 153 -2.45 7.30 21.46
N LEU A 154 -1.92 6.20 21.97
CA LEU A 154 -0.55 6.07 22.47
C LEU A 154 0.51 6.03 21.38
N PHE A 155 0.16 5.72 20.12
CA PHE A 155 1.12 5.71 19.01
C PHE A 155 1.46 7.11 18.47
N ARG A 156 0.89 8.17 19.03
CA ARG A 156 1.14 9.55 18.59
C ARG A 156 2.55 10.08 18.93
N LYS A 157 3.38 9.35 19.71
CA LYS A 157 4.62 9.91 20.27
C LYS A 157 5.93 9.17 20.01
N TYR A 158 5.95 7.96 19.43
CA TYR A 158 7.16 7.13 19.54
C TYR A 158 7.58 6.34 18.30
N PHE A 159 7.23 6.74 17.09
CA PHE A 159 7.84 6.16 15.89
C PHE A 159 8.36 7.26 14.97
N TRP A 160 9.62 7.58 15.19
CA TRP A 160 10.54 8.20 14.25
C TRP A 160 11.64 7.21 13.92
#